data_7961beac43efa04f07802bea70a5ee53
#
_entry.id   7961beac43efa04f07802bea70a5ee53
#
_cell.length_a   1.000
_cell.length_b   1.000
_cell.length_c   1.000
_cell.angle_alpha   90.00
_cell.angle_beta   90.00
_cell.angle_gamma   90.00
#
_symmetry.space_group_name_H-M   'P 1'
#
loop_
_entity.id
_entity.type
_entity.pdbx_description
1 polymer ?
#
loop_
_entity_poly.entity_id
_entity_poly.type
_entity_poly.pdbx_seq_one_letter_code
_entity_poly.pdbx_strand_id
1 'polypeptide(L)'
;MTFKTSYKVGLAVLLCYLVAWLDRMAINMTIPFIRTELNVGPERIGWILSAFFLGYALFQIPGGMLADRIGPRKVILFALAWWSVFTALTGVVGGLTSMLVVRFLFGIGEGIFPAAVWKVIGNWYTKKNRGTANAVILSSVAFGPAISSLMLAWLLPQLGWRGSFFALGGAGVLCLLGAWLYITNSIQDNPKVSREELEEFERDSRSQAANSEQTLEKASFGQLLRSPAIWVLFFVALVYNLTMYGWLNWLPTYLLEVKKLSLTKTGLLGALPFLFGGIGCTLAGYVSDRWFRGRRKYLVFGCQALGGGCLYLFTQINDPLPYMIAQCIAGFLLFMAAGAIWTLPMILVPPKLMGSGSGFINTGGQIGGFLTNILIGKVIAWNGNDYATGFHFMLGALVVAALLVLVGIREQPAPAPKPSPAPALS
;
A
#
# COMPACT_ATOMS: atom_id res chain seq x y z
N MET A 1 24.35 19.33 -15.92
CA MET A 1 23.04 19.45 -15.18
C MET A 1 23.22 18.93 -13.79
N THR A 2 23.27 19.79 -12.79
CA THR A 2 23.29 19.37 -11.37
C THR A 2 21.87 18.94 -11.00
N PHE A 3 21.71 17.68 -10.59
CA PHE A 3 20.41 17.17 -10.11
C PHE A 3 19.94 18.02 -8.93
N LYS A 4 18.70 18.53 -8.98
CA LYS A 4 18.06 19.23 -7.84
C LYS A 4 18.17 18.39 -6.57
N THR A 5 18.38 19.02 -5.42
CA THR A 5 18.52 18.33 -4.14
C THR A 5 17.22 17.62 -3.74
N SER A 6 16.07 18.17 -4.09
CA SER A 6 14.75 17.54 -3.91
C SER A 6 14.64 16.15 -4.57
N TYR A 7 15.24 15.93 -5.74
CA TYR A 7 15.26 14.61 -6.38
C TYR A 7 16.07 13.57 -5.59
N LYS A 8 17.20 14.00 -4.97
CA LYS A 8 18.01 13.10 -4.12
C LYS A 8 17.25 12.70 -2.87
N VAL A 9 16.53 13.65 -2.26
CA VAL A 9 15.65 13.36 -1.11
C VAL A 9 14.50 12.45 -1.51
N GLY A 10 13.85 12.72 -2.64
CA GLY A 10 12.79 11.87 -3.17
C GLY A 10 13.25 10.45 -3.45
N LEU A 11 14.44 10.28 -4.03
CA LEU A 11 15.05 8.96 -4.26
C LEU A 11 15.34 8.24 -2.93
N ALA A 12 15.90 8.94 -1.94
CA ALA A 12 16.14 8.36 -0.62
C ALA A 12 14.84 7.88 0.03
N VAL A 13 13.77 8.67 -0.04
CA VAL A 13 12.45 8.29 0.47
C VAL A 13 11.85 7.10 -0.31
N LEU A 14 11.98 7.09 -1.64
CA LEU A 14 11.55 5.96 -2.47
C LEU A 14 12.26 4.66 -2.07
N LEU A 15 13.59 4.71 -1.88
CA LEU A 15 14.37 3.55 -1.44
C LEU A 15 13.91 3.07 -0.06
N CYS A 16 13.60 3.98 0.89
CA CYS A 16 13.04 3.61 2.18
C CYS A 16 11.69 2.87 2.02
N TYR A 17 10.81 3.36 1.15
CA TYR A 17 9.54 2.70 0.87
C TYR A 17 9.71 1.34 0.18
N LEU A 18 10.65 1.22 -0.75
CA LEU A 18 10.97 -0.06 -1.39
C LEU A 18 11.46 -1.07 -0.36
N VAL A 19 12.39 -0.68 0.52
CA VAL A 19 12.90 -1.58 1.58
C VAL A 19 11.76 -1.99 2.52
N ALA A 20 10.88 -1.08 2.94
CA ALA A 20 9.72 -1.39 3.75
C ALA A 20 8.82 -2.45 3.06
N TRP A 21 8.56 -2.32 1.75
CA TRP A 21 7.80 -3.31 1.01
C TRP A 21 8.53 -4.65 0.85
N LEU A 22 9.86 -4.62 0.67
CA LEU A 22 10.68 -5.84 0.60
C LEU A 22 10.57 -6.63 1.91
N ASP A 23 10.75 -5.96 3.05
CA ASP A 23 10.71 -6.55 4.38
C ASP A 23 9.30 -7.08 4.72
N ARG A 24 8.26 -6.31 4.37
CA ARG A 24 6.86 -6.70 4.57
C ARG A 24 6.49 -7.95 3.78
N MET A 25 6.93 -8.04 2.53
CA MET A 25 6.57 -9.14 1.63
C MET A 25 7.43 -10.38 1.82
N ALA A 26 8.60 -10.26 2.42
CA ALA A 26 9.54 -11.36 2.63
C ALA A 26 8.90 -12.53 3.39
N ILE A 27 8.08 -12.25 4.39
CA ILE A 27 7.40 -13.28 5.17
C ILE A 27 6.54 -14.19 4.29
N ASN A 28 5.91 -13.66 3.25
CA ASN A 28 4.95 -14.38 2.41
C ASN A 28 5.62 -15.50 1.60
N MET A 29 6.84 -15.28 1.11
CA MET A 29 7.64 -16.28 0.41
C MET A 29 8.27 -17.31 1.37
N THR A 30 8.41 -16.95 2.65
CA THR A 30 9.05 -17.81 3.67
C THR A 30 8.05 -18.66 4.45
N ILE A 31 6.75 -18.42 4.33
CA ILE A 31 5.70 -19.15 5.04
C ILE A 31 5.85 -20.68 4.97
N PRO A 32 6.07 -21.33 3.82
CA PRO A 32 6.19 -22.79 3.77
C PRO A 32 7.34 -23.31 4.63
N PHE A 33 8.46 -22.61 4.67
CA PHE A 33 9.64 -22.98 5.48
C PHE A 33 9.38 -22.76 6.97
N ILE A 34 8.81 -21.59 7.34
CA ILE A 34 8.44 -21.26 8.72
C ILE A 34 7.41 -22.26 9.25
N ARG A 35 6.40 -22.59 8.43
CA ARG A 35 5.37 -23.56 8.77
C ARG A 35 5.96 -24.92 9.12
N THR A 36 6.88 -25.41 8.31
CA THR A 36 7.52 -26.72 8.51
C THR A 36 8.41 -26.70 9.75
N GLU A 37 9.25 -25.67 9.91
CA GLU A 37 10.24 -25.62 10.98
C GLU A 37 9.60 -25.33 12.36
N LEU A 38 8.62 -24.44 12.44
CA LEU A 38 7.91 -24.11 13.69
C LEU A 38 6.72 -25.03 13.96
N ASN A 39 6.44 -25.99 13.08
CA ASN A 39 5.31 -26.92 13.15
C ASN A 39 3.97 -26.19 13.41
N VAL A 40 3.66 -25.19 12.61
CA VAL A 40 2.45 -24.37 12.73
C VAL A 40 1.51 -24.56 11.54
N GLY A 41 0.22 -24.69 11.82
CA GLY A 41 -0.81 -24.80 10.78
C GLY A 41 -1.21 -23.44 10.18
N PRO A 42 -2.04 -23.45 9.11
CA PRO A 42 -2.48 -22.23 8.39
C PRO A 42 -3.13 -21.19 9.30
N GLU A 43 -3.90 -21.59 10.30
CA GLU A 43 -4.53 -20.67 11.27
C GLU A 43 -3.46 -19.85 12.02
N ARG A 44 -2.41 -20.50 12.53
CA ARG A 44 -1.32 -19.82 13.24
C ARG A 44 -0.49 -18.94 12.33
N ILE A 45 -0.32 -19.33 11.07
CA ILE A 45 0.27 -18.47 10.03
C ILE A 45 -0.58 -17.22 9.82
N GLY A 46 -1.90 -17.36 9.77
CA GLY A 46 -2.81 -16.21 9.69
C GLY A 46 -2.60 -15.22 10.85
N TRP A 47 -2.41 -15.69 12.08
CA TRP A 47 -2.08 -14.85 13.22
C TRP A 47 -0.71 -14.15 13.09
N ILE A 48 0.32 -14.86 12.59
CA ILE A 48 1.66 -14.30 12.34
C ILE A 48 1.58 -13.13 11.35
N LEU A 49 0.86 -13.31 10.24
CA LEU A 49 0.68 -12.27 9.23
C LEU A 49 -0.14 -11.09 9.77
N SER A 50 -1.16 -11.37 10.59
CA SER A 50 -2.03 -10.33 11.17
C SER A 50 -1.35 -9.52 12.26
N ALA A 51 -0.43 -10.11 13.02
CA ALA A 51 0.30 -9.41 14.09
C ALA A 51 1.00 -8.14 13.58
N PHE A 52 1.55 -8.19 12.35
CA PHE A 52 2.10 -7.02 11.68
C PHE A 52 1.07 -5.89 11.51
N PHE A 53 -0.11 -6.21 10.97
CA PHE A 53 -1.16 -5.22 10.71
C PHE A 53 -1.67 -4.57 11.98
N LEU A 54 -1.71 -5.32 13.09
CA LEU A 54 -2.10 -4.79 14.40
C LEU A 54 -1.11 -3.72 14.87
N GLY A 55 0.20 -4.02 14.86
CA GLY A 55 1.24 -3.06 15.20
C GLY A 55 1.21 -1.82 14.30
N TYR A 56 1.10 -2.04 12.99
CA TYR A 56 1.02 -0.97 12.00
C TYR A 56 -0.18 -0.04 12.23
N ALA A 57 -1.39 -0.59 12.39
CA ALA A 57 -2.62 0.20 12.56
C ALA A 57 -2.62 1.02 13.86
N LEU A 58 -2.19 0.43 14.97
CA LEU A 58 -2.14 1.10 16.27
C LEU A 58 -1.17 2.29 16.30
N PHE A 59 -0.07 2.21 15.56
CA PHE A 59 0.99 3.22 15.61
C PHE A 59 0.98 4.20 14.42
N GLN A 60 0.07 4.07 13.48
CA GLN A 60 -0.05 4.98 12.33
C GLN A 60 -0.39 6.42 12.77
N ILE A 61 -1.36 6.58 13.68
CA ILE A 61 -1.74 7.90 14.21
C ILE A 61 -0.67 8.45 15.16
N PRO A 62 -0.19 7.70 16.17
CA PRO A 62 0.93 8.15 17.01
C PRO A 62 2.18 8.55 16.21
N GLY A 63 2.48 7.83 15.12
CA GLY A 63 3.59 8.16 14.21
C GLY A 63 3.45 9.53 13.55
N GLY A 64 2.25 9.89 13.11
CA GLY A 64 1.94 11.21 12.59
C GLY A 64 2.15 12.30 13.63
N MET A 65 1.62 12.12 14.84
CA MET A 65 1.80 13.06 15.96
C MET A 65 3.28 13.21 16.35
N LEU A 66 4.03 12.11 16.31
CA LEU A 66 5.46 12.14 16.60
C LEU A 66 6.23 12.92 15.53
N ALA A 67 5.90 12.72 14.25
CA ALA A 67 6.49 13.48 13.14
C ALA A 67 6.21 14.99 13.25
N ASP A 68 5.05 15.35 13.80
CA ASP A 68 4.71 16.76 14.05
C ASP A 68 5.53 17.38 15.18
N ARG A 69 5.82 16.61 16.24
CA ARG A 69 6.52 17.10 17.44
C ARG A 69 8.03 17.14 17.29
N ILE A 70 8.65 16.08 16.79
CA ILE A 70 10.12 15.93 16.76
C ILE A 70 10.73 16.07 15.37
N GLY A 71 9.88 16.27 14.34
CA GLY A 71 10.26 16.39 12.94
C GLY A 71 10.31 15.04 12.20
N PRO A 72 10.00 15.05 10.89
CA PRO A 72 9.88 13.83 10.09
C PRO A 72 11.19 13.07 9.95
N ARG A 73 12.34 13.76 9.85
CA ARG A 73 13.65 13.09 9.72
C ARG A 73 13.92 12.12 10.86
N LYS A 74 13.74 12.57 12.12
CA LYS A 74 14.00 11.73 13.30
C LYS A 74 13.09 10.51 13.33
N VAL A 75 11.82 10.69 12.97
CA VAL A 75 10.83 9.60 12.91
C VAL A 75 11.20 8.60 11.84
N ILE A 76 11.59 9.03 10.63
CA ILE A 76 12.02 8.13 9.55
C ILE A 76 13.26 7.33 9.96
N LEU A 77 14.27 7.97 10.54
CA LEU A 77 15.49 7.29 10.96
C LEU A 77 15.21 6.28 12.09
N PHE A 78 14.40 6.66 13.06
CA PHE A 78 13.98 5.75 14.13
C PHE A 78 13.18 4.55 13.56
N ALA A 79 12.23 4.80 12.67
CA ALA A 79 11.43 3.76 12.04
C ALA A 79 12.30 2.75 11.28
N LEU A 80 13.23 3.25 10.45
CA LEU A 80 14.18 2.43 9.69
C LEU A 80 15.05 1.57 10.61
N ALA A 81 15.64 2.17 11.63
CA ALA A 81 16.45 1.44 12.60
C ALA A 81 15.63 0.37 13.33
N TRP A 82 14.43 0.75 13.78
CA TRP A 82 13.52 -0.13 14.50
C TRP A 82 13.12 -1.34 13.67
N TRP A 83 12.53 -1.13 12.48
CA TRP A 83 12.06 -2.27 11.70
C TRP A 83 13.21 -3.12 11.16
N SER A 84 14.39 -2.54 10.82
CA SER A 84 15.54 -3.32 10.38
C SER A 84 16.03 -4.30 11.44
N VAL A 85 16.01 -3.87 12.72
CA VAL A 85 16.31 -4.75 13.86
C VAL A 85 15.26 -5.87 13.93
N PHE A 86 13.97 -5.58 13.86
CA PHE A 86 12.92 -6.60 13.94
C PHE A 86 12.83 -7.47 12.69
N THR A 87 13.25 -6.97 11.51
CA THR A 87 13.48 -7.80 10.32
C THR A 87 14.56 -8.83 10.60
N ALA A 88 15.72 -8.42 11.08
CA ALA A 88 16.81 -9.34 11.44
C ALA A 88 16.40 -10.32 12.57
N LEU A 89 15.69 -9.81 13.60
CA LEU A 89 15.19 -10.65 14.70
C LEU A 89 14.18 -11.70 14.23
N THR A 90 13.46 -11.48 13.12
CA THR A 90 12.62 -12.53 12.51
C THR A 90 13.47 -13.76 12.14
N GLY A 91 14.73 -13.59 11.80
CA GLY A 91 15.67 -14.69 11.51
C GLY A 91 16.11 -15.51 12.71
N VAL A 92 15.92 -15.05 13.95
CA VAL A 92 16.33 -15.77 15.18
C VAL A 92 15.18 -16.38 15.98
N VAL A 93 13.92 -16.16 15.56
CA VAL A 93 12.77 -16.68 16.30
C VAL A 93 12.76 -18.20 16.32
N GLY A 94 12.47 -18.78 17.49
CA GLY A 94 12.42 -20.23 17.70
C GLY A 94 11.00 -20.80 17.93
N GLY A 95 9.94 -19.96 17.87
CA GLY A 95 8.57 -20.43 18.12
C GLY A 95 7.51 -19.40 17.77
N LEU A 96 6.24 -19.82 17.87
CA LEU A 96 5.10 -19.01 17.49
C LEU A 96 5.02 -17.69 18.27
N THR A 97 5.17 -17.72 19.59
CA THR A 97 5.06 -16.53 20.44
C THR A 97 6.10 -15.48 20.10
N SER A 98 7.38 -15.89 19.95
CA SER A 98 8.44 -14.98 19.57
C SER A 98 8.20 -14.40 18.17
N MET A 99 7.70 -15.20 17.22
CA MET A 99 7.33 -14.73 15.89
C MET A 99 6.22 -13.68 15.95
N LEU A 100 5.15 -13.93 16.72
CA LEU A 100 4.05 -12.97 16.89
C LEU A 100 4.53 -11.63 17.46
N VAL A 101 5.36 -11.69 18.50
CA VAL A 101 5.92 -10.48 19.15
C VAL A 101 6.79 -9.71 18.17
N VAL A 102 7.71 -10.40 17.49
CA VAL A 102 8.63 -9.77 16.52
C VAL A 102 7.84 -9.13 15.36
N ARG A 103 6.84 -9.82 14.81
CA ARG A 103 5.99 -9.29 13.74
C ARG A 103 5.14 -8.10 14.18
N PHE A 104 4.62 -8.10 15.40
CA PHE A 104 3.91 -6.97 15.97
C PHE A 104 4.83 -5.74 16.13
N LEU A 105 6.02 -5.94 16.71
CA LEU A 105 7.01 -4.87 16.91
C LEU A 105 7.57 -4.35 15.58
N PHE A 106 7.77 -5.22 14.60
CA PHE A 106 8.09 -4.83 13.23
C PHE A 106 7.00 -3.91 12.64
N GLY A 107 5.71 -4.28 12.84
CA GLY A 107 4.56 -3.47 12.40
C GLY A 107 4.52 -2.08 13.02
N ILE A 108 4.94 -1.91 14.27
CA ILE A 108 5.05 -0.58 14.92
C ILE A 108 6.00 0.33 14.14
N GLY A 109 7.21 -0.16 13.81
CA GLY A 109 8.20 0.62 13.07
C GLY A 109 7.69 1.07 11.70
N GLU A 110 7.09 0.16 10.96
CA GLU A 110 6.50 0.52 9.67
C GLU A 110 5.26 1.40 9.78
N GLY A 111 4.47 1.28 10.86
CA GLY A 111 3.25 2.07 11.05
C GLY A 111 3.51 3.56 11.25
N ILE A 112 4.60 3.92 11.94
CA ILE A 112 4.96 5.34 12.18
C ILE A 112 5.56 6.03 10.94
N PHE A 113 6.06 5.28 9.97
CA PHE A 113 6.85 5.78 8.86
C PHE A 113 6.05 6.59 7.81
N PRO A 114 4.87 6.16 7.30
CA PRO A 114 4.20 6.82 6.19
C PRO A 114 3.86 8.29 6.46
N ALA A 115 3.36 8.61 7.66
CA ALA A 115 3.00 9.99 8.01
C ALA A 115 4.22 10.92 7.98
N ALA A 116 5.38 10.44 8.46
CA ALA A 116 6.63 11.19 8.40
C ALA A 116 7.09 11.43 6.96
N VAL A 117 6.92 10.45 6.07
CA VAL A 117 7.26 10.62 4.65
C VAL A 117 6.37 11.66 3.98
N TRP A 118 5.05 11.60 4.17
CA TRP A 118 4.16 12.61 3.59
C TRP A 118 4.50 14.01 4.06
N LYS A 119 4.98 14.16 5.30
CA LYS A 119 5.46 15.43 5.81
C LYS A 119 6.76 15.88 5.14
N VAL A 120 7.72 14.98 4.88
CA VAL A 120 8.92 15.29 4.08
C VAL A 120 8.51 15.80 2.70
N ILE A 121 7.60 15.11 2.01
CA ILE A 121 7.13 15.53 0.68
C ILE A 121 6.50 16.92 0.74
N GLY A 122 5.67 17.20 1.75
CA GLY A 122 5.09 18.53 1.97
C GLY A 122 6.13 19.63 2.19
N ASN A 123 7.22 19.31 2.88
CA ASN A 123 8.29 20.26 3.25
C ASN A 123 9.39 20.42 2.17
N TRP A 124 9.39 19.56 1.15
CA TRP A 124 10.44 19.54 0.11
C TRP A 124 9.94 19.88 -1.28
N TYR A 125 8.65 19.68 -1.57
CA TYR A 125 8.11 19.84 -2.92
C TYR A 125 7.06 20.93 -2.97
N THR A 126 7.13 21.75 -4.03
CA THR A 126 6.10 22.73 -4.37
C THR A 126 4.76 22.03 -4.67
N LYS A 127 3.62 22.72 -4.49
CA LYS A 127 2.27 22.19 -4.76
C LYS A 127 2.18 21.53 -6.14
N LYS A 128 2.83 22.12 -7.14
CA LYS A 128 2.88 21.62 -8.53
C LYS A 128 3.56 20.25 -8.63
N ASN A 129 4.62 20.02 -7.83
CA ASN A 129 5.48 18.83 -7.94
C ASN A 129 5.13 17.74 -6.90
N ARG A 130 4.35 18.06 -5.86
CA ARG A 130 3.94 17.08 -4.82
C ARG A 130 3.20 15.88 -5.39
N GLY A 131 2.32 16.10 -6.38
CA GLY A 131 1.59 15.00 -7.02
C GLY A 131 2.51 14.01 -7.69
N THR A 132 3.51 14.49 -8.44
CA THR A 132 4.52 13.64 -9.10
C THR A 132 5.40 12.91 -8.07
N ALA A 133 5.86 13.61 -7.03
CA ALA A 133 6.66 12.99 -5.96
C ALA A 133 5.88 11.86 -5.26
N ASN A 134 4.61 12.09 -4.92
CA ASN A 134 3.72 11.08 -4.34
C ASN A 134 3.54 9.89 -5.27
N ALA A 135 3.30 10.11 -6.58
CA ALA A 135 3.13 9.03 -7.55
C ALA A 135 4.39 8.15 -7.66
N VAL A 136 5.57 8.78 -7.68
CA VAL A 136 6.85 8.05 -7.68
C VAL A 136 7.01 7.19 -6.44
N ILE A 137 6.71 7.72 -5.25
CA ILE A 137 6.82 6.95 -4.00
C ILE A 137 5.77 5.83 -3.95
N LEU A 138 4.54 6.10 -4.38
CA LEU A 138 3.47 5.11 -4.42
C LEU A 138 3.73 3.99 -5.45
N SER A 139 4.60 4.20 -6.44
CA SER A 139 5.01 3.14 -7.36
C SER A 139 5.67 1.96 -6.62
N SER A 140 6.26 2.21 -5.44
CA SER A 140 6.79 1.17 -4.56
C SER A 140 5.74 0.14 -4.11
N VAL A 141 4.46 0.50 -4.09
CA VAL A 141 3.35 -0.42 -3.75
C VAL A 141 3.24 -1.57 -4.76
N ALA A 142 3.56 -1.31 -6.02
CA ALA A 142 3.55 -2.33 -7.09
C ALA A 142 4.93 -2.97 -7.26
N PHE A 143 6.00 -2.15 -7.32
CA PHE A 143 7.36 -2.66 -7.53
C PHE A 143 7.92 -3.37 -6.31
N GLY A 144 7.56 -2.97 -5.09
CA GLY A 144 8.04 -3.57 -3.87
C GLY A 144 7.73 -5.07 -3.76
N PRO A 145 6.46 -5.50 -3.85
CA PRO A 145 6.11 -6.92 -3.87
C PRO A 145 6.77 -7.70 -5.02
N ALA A 146 6.85 -7.10 -6.23
CA ALA A 146 7.48 -7.74 -7.37
C ALA A 146 8.98 -7.98 -7.14
N ILE A 147 9.71 -6.95 -6.69
CA ILE A 147 11.14 -7.05 -6.37
C ILE A 147 11.37 -8.02 -5.21
N SER A 148 10.52 -7.98 -4.17
CA SER A 148 10.60 -8.90 -3.04
C SER A 148 10.48 -10.35 -3.49
N SER A 149 9.51 -10.67 -4.34
CA SER A 149 9.31 -12.02 -4.87
C SER A 149 10.53 -12.53 -5.63
N LEU A 150 11.12 -11.70 -6.50
CA LEU A 150 12.32 -12.06 -7.27
C LEU A 150 13.54 -12.20 -6.37
N MET A 151 13.72 -11.27 -5.45
CA MET A 151 14.87 -11.27 -4.52
C MET A 151 14.82 -12.46 -3.58
N LEU A 152 13.67 -12.78 -3.01
CA LEU A 152 13.52 -13.94 -2.12
C LEU A 152 13.67 -15.27 -2.88
N ALA A 153 13.21 -15.35 -4.14
CA ALA A 153 13.44 -16.52 -4.98
C ALA A 153 14.94 -16.79 -5.20
N TRP A 154 15.78 -15.75 -5.17
CA TRP A 154 17.23 -15.85 -5.26
C TRP A 154 17.90 -16.09 -3.90
N LEU A 155 17.47 -15.40 -2.83
CA LEU A 155 18.08 -15.50 -1.49
C LEU A 155 17.77 -16.83 -0.79
N LEU A 156 16.52 -17.32 -0.87
CA LEU A 156 16.07 -18.48 -0.12
C LEU A 156 16.88 -19.76 -0.40
N PRO A 157 17.24 -20.11 -1.66
CA PRO A 157 18.06 -21.29 -1.92
C PRO A 157 19.47 -21.19 -1.36
N GLN A 158 20.01 -19.98 -1.18
CA GLN A 158 21.39 -19.74 -0.76
C GLN A 158 21.53 -19.59 0.74
N LEU A 159 20.64 -18.83 1.37
CA LEU A 159 20.75 -18.41 2.77
C LEU A 159 19.69 -19.04 3.68
N GLY A 160 18.72 -19.76 3.09
CA GLY A 160 17.53 -20.19 3.80
C GLY A 160 16.66 -19.00 4.23
N TRP A 161 15.52 -19.26 4.87
CA TRP A 161 14.62 -18.19 5.27
C TRP A 161 15.19 -17.28 6.37
N ARG A 162 15.94 -17.85 7.34
CA ARG A 162 16.57 -17.09 8.43
C ARG A 162 17.65 -16.16 7.90
N GLY A 163 18.55 -16.66 7.06
CA GLY A 163 19.61 -15.87 6.42
C GLY A 163 19.05 -14.76 5.53
N SER A 164 17.94 -15.00 4.87
CA SER A 164 17.25 -13.99 4.07
C SER A 164 16.78 -12.80 4.91
N PHE A 165 16.25 -13.03 6.12
CA PHE A 165 15.87 -11.94 7.03
C PHE A 165 17.09 -11.19 7.58
N PHE A 166 18.24 -11.83 7.82
CA PHE A 166 19.47 -11.11 8.16
C PHE A 166 19.96 -10.23 7.00
N ALA A 167 19.92 -10.73 5.77
CA ALA A 167 20.29 -9.95 4.59
C ALA A 167 19.39 -8.72 4.40
N LEU A 168 18.08 -8.88 4.59
CA LEU A 168 17.12 -7.79 4.55
C LEU A 168 17.34 -6.76 5.66
N GLY A 169 17.56 -7.19 6.90
CA GLY A 169 17.90 -6.29 8.00
C GLY A 169 19.18 -5.49 7.71
N GLY A 170 20.19 -6.13 7.09
CA GLY A 170 21.40 -5.45 6.61
C GLY A 170 21.10 -4.41 5.52
N ALA A 171 20.24 -4.73 4.55
CA ALA A 171 19.79 -3.77 3.55
C ALA A 171 19.04 -2.58 4.17
N GLY A 172 18.25 -2.82 5.22
CA GLY A 172 17.60 -1.76 6.01
C GLY A 172 18.60 -0.82 6.69
N VAL A 173 19.70 -1.35 7.23
CA VAL A 173 20.78 -0.52 7.79
C VAL A 173 21.47 0.33 6.72
N LEU A 174 21.71 -0.22 5.53
CA LEU A 174 22.26 0.55 4.41
C LEU A 174 21.29 1.68 3.98
N CYS A 175 19.99 1.38 3.96
CA CYS A 175 18.97 2.36 3.67
C CYS A 175 18.89 3.45 4.76
N LEU A 176 19.07 3.09 6.03
CA LEU A 176 19.15 4.03 7.16
C LEU A 176 20.32 5.01 6.98
N LEU A 177 21.49 4.54 6.58
CA LEU A 177 22.64 5.39 6.29
C LEU A 177 22.35 6.35 5.14
N GLY A 178 21.72 5.88 4.06
CA GLY A 178 21.28 6.73 2.96
C GLY A 178 20.26 7.80 3.40
N ALA A 179 19.27 7.40 4.19
CA ALA A 179 18.28 8.32 4.74
C ALA A 179 18.91 9.38 5.66
N TRP A 180 19.86 8.99 6.50
CA TRP A 180 20.61 9.90 7.38
C TRP A 180 21.39 10.96 6.62
N LEU A 181 21.99 10.59 5.47
CA LEU A 181 22.79 11.47 4.62
C LEU A 181 21.96 12.46 3.79
N TYR A 182 20.77 12.07 3.34
CA TYR A 182 20.02 12.85 2.37
C TYR A 182 18.72 13.46 2.90
N ILE A 183 18.04 12.85 3.88
CA ILE A 183 16.76 13.34 4.37
C ILE A 183 16.97 14.40 5.46
N THR A 184 16.42 15.60 5.25
CA THR A 184 16.32 16.65 6.27
C THR A 184 14.85 16.98 6.55
N ASN A 185 14.54 17.72 7.63
CA ASN A 185 13.15 18.01 7.99
C ASN A 185 12.46 18.89 6.96
N SER A 186 13.19 19.84 6.40
CA SER A 186 12.68 20.78 5.40
C SER A 186 13.76 21.13 4.37
N ILE A 187 13.36 21.78 3.29
CA ILE A 187 14.26 22.27 2.25
C ILE A 187 15.21 23.34 2.79
N GLN A 188 14.75 24.16 3.75
CA GLN A 188 15.53 25.22 4.39
C GLN A 188 16.70 24.66 5.25
N ASP A 189 16.52 23.47 5.82
CA ASP A 189 17.50 22.84 6.71
C ASP A 189 18.69 22.21 5.95
N ASN A 190 18.65 22.18 4.62
CA ASN A 190 19.66 21.47 3.84
C ASN A 190 20.64 22.45 3.13
N PRO A 191 21.92 22.50 3.56
CA PRO A 191 22.90 23.45 3.02
C PRO A 191 23.28 23.18 1.54
N LYS A 192 22.87 22.02 0.98
CA LYS A 192 23.17 21.63 -0.41
C LYS A 192 22.10 22.08 -1.40
N VAL A 193 21.04 22.74 -0.93
CA VAL A 193 19.96 23.26 -1.77
C VAL A 193 20.44 24.52 -2.50
N SER A 194 20.15 24.61 -3.81
CA SER A 194 20.45 25.80 -4.59
C SER A 194 19.52 26.95 -4.18
N ARG A 195 20.01 28.18 -4.32
CA ARG A 195 19.20 29.39 -4.07
C ARG A 195 17.94 29.42 -4.92
N GLU A 196 18.04 29.03 -6.17
CA GLU A 196 16.90 28.99 -7.10
C GLU A 196 15.81 27.99 -6.65
N GLU A 197 16.22 26.81 -6.16
CA GLU A 197 15.30 25.78 -5.66
C GLU A 197 14.59 26.24 -4.37
N LEU A 198 15.31 26.93 -3.50
CA LEU A 198 14.75 27.48 -2.26
C LEU A 198 13.78 28.63 -2.56
N GLU A 199 14.14 29.57 -3.44
CA GLU A 199 13.26 30.68 -3.85
C GLU A 199 12.00 30.21 -4.57
N GLU A 200 12.10 29.15 -5.41
CA GLU A 200 10.93 28.53 -6.03
C GLU A 200 9.97 28.00 -5.00
N PHE A 201 10.48 27.27 -4.00
CA PHE A 201 9.68 26.72 -2.91
C PHE A 201 9.03 27.81 -2.03
N GLU A 202 9.78 28.85 -1.67
CA GLU A 202 9.25 29.96 -0.85
C GLU A 202 8.17 30.75 -1.57
N ARG A 203 8.32 31.02 -2.88
CA ARG A 203 7.26 31.67 -3.69
C ARG A 203 5.97 30.86 -3.69
N ASP A 204 6.08 29.54 -3.88
CA ASP A 204 4.92 28.66 -3.84
C ASP A 204 4.26 28.62 -2.44
N SER A 205 5.07 28.56 -1.37
CA SER A 205 4.58 28.55 0.00
C SER A 205 3.87 29.86 0.39
N ARG A 206 4.39 31.02 -0.02
CA ARG A 206 3.72 32.32 0.19
C ARG A 206 2.39 32.40 -0.55
N SER A 207 2.32 31.91 -1.78
CA SER A 207 1.08 31.88 -2.56
C SER A 207 0.02 30.97 -1.92
N GLN A 208 0.44 29.87 -1.29
CA GLN A 208 -0.45 28.95 -0.57
C GLN A 208 -0.98 29.62 0.74
N ALA A 209 -0.14 30.31 1.50
CA ALA A 209 -0.54 31.01 2.72
C ALA A 209 -1.61 32.07 2.44
N ALA A 210 -1.39 32.90 1.42
CA ALA A 210 -2.35 33.95 1.00
C ALA A 210 -3.72 33.38 0.59
N ASN A 211 -3.74 32.20 -0.05
CA ASN A 211 -4.98 31.52 -0.44
C ASN A 211 -5.68 30.79 0.71
N SER A 212 -4.96 30.47 1.79
CA SER A 212 -5.50 29.71 2.93
C SER A 212 -6.26 30.58 3.95
N GLU A 213 -5.93 31.86 4.05
CA GLU A 213 -6.58 32.80 4.99
C GLU A 213 -8.06 33.06 4.66
N GLN A 214 -8.50 32.81 3.42
CA GLN A 214 -9.87 33.06 2.99
C GLN A 214 -10.91 31.99 3.39
N THR A 215 -10.53 30.93 4.14
CA THR A 215 -11.43 29.77 4.33
C THR A 215 -11.41 29.22 5.75
N LEU A 216 -11.71 30.04 6.76
CA LEU A 216 -11.78 29.65 8.18
C LEU A 216 -13.20 29.27 8.65
N GLU A 217 -13.85 28.28 8.06
CA GLU A 217 -14.95 27.57 8.73
C GLU A 217 -14.45 26.29 9.40
N LYS A 218 -14.76 26.12 10.69
CA LYS A 218 -14.38 24.95 11.48
C LYS A 218 -15.20 23.73 11.06
N ALA A 219 -14.73 22.94 10.09
CA ALA A 219 -15.31 21.64 9.81
C ALA A 219 -14.87 20.65 10.92
N SER A 220 -15.85 20.02 11.58
CA SER A 220 -15.58 19.07 12.68
C SER A 220 -15.51 17.62 12.16
N PHE A 221 -14.56 16.84 12.69
CA PHE A 221 -14.48 15.39 12.42
C PHE A 221 -15.78 14.67 12.80
N GLY A 222 -16.47 15.11 13.86
CA GLY A 222 -17.77 14.57 14.24
C GLY A 222 -18.87 14.76 13.17
N GLN A 223 -18.80 15.83 12.37
CA GLN A 223 -19.71 16.03 11.24
C GLN A 223 -19.42 15.04 10.11
N LEU A 224 -18.15 14.71 9.88
CA LEU A 224 -17.74 13.71 8.89
C LEU A 224 -18.33 12.33 9.22
N LEU A 225 -18.24 11.91 10.49
CA LEU A 225 -18.76 10.61 10.95
C LEU A 225 -20.31 10.51 10.87
N ARG A 226 -21.02 11.63 10.77
CA ARG A 226 -22.48 11.61 10.54
C ARG A 226 -22.85 11.37 9.08
N SER A 227 -21.90 11.50 8.14
CA SER A 227 -22.14 11.23 6.72
C SER A 227 -22.17 9.74 6.43
N PRO A 228 -23.27 9.16 5.91
CA PRO A 228 -23.31 7.74 5.52
C PRO A 228 -22.24 7.39 4.48
N ALA A 229 -21.89 8.32 3.60
CA ALA A 229 -20.91 8.10 2.55
C ALA A 229 -19.52 7.74 3.09
N ILE A 230 -19.10 8.32 4.23
CA ILE A 230 -17.80 8.02 4.81
C ILE A 230 -17.75 6.59 5.36
N TRP A 231 -18.84 6.09 5.92
CA TRP A 231 -18.95 4.71 6.41
C TRP A 231 -18.99 3.71 5.24
N VAL A 232 -19.68 4.06 4.15
CA VAL A 232 -19.64 3.23 2.93
C VAL A 232 -18.20 3.11 2.43
N LEU A 233 -17.46 4.23 2.33
CA LEU A 233 -16.06 4.20 1.91
C LEU A 233 -15.17 3.42 2.88
N PHE A 234 -15.41 3.53 4.19
CA PHE A 234 -14.70 2.75 5.20
C PHE A 234 -14.91 1.25 5.00
N PHE A 235 -16.17 0.79 4.84
CA PHE A 235 -16.47 -0.62 4.62
C PHE A 235 -16.02 -1.10 3.24
N VAL A 236 -16.10 -0.28 2.21
CA VAL A 236 -15.52 -0.59 0.89
C VAL A 236 -14.01 -0.81 1.02
N ALA A 237 -13.29 0.07 1.69
CA ALA A 237 -11.86 -0.08 1.93
C ALA A 237 -11.55 -1.33 2.76
N LEU A 238 -12.33 -1.61 3.81
CA LEU A 238 -12.18 -2.80 4.65
C LEU A 238 -12.33 -4.08 3.84
N VAL A 239 -13.46 -4.24 3.15
CA VAL A 239 -13.79 -5.50 2.45
C VAL A 239 -12.92 -5.67 1.20
N TYR A 240 -12.61 -4.58 0.48
CA TYR A 240 -11.66 -4.63 -0.64
C TYR A 240 -10.27 -5.09 -0.18
N ASN A 241 -9.78 -4.57 0.95
CA ASN A 241 -8.47 -4.96 1.48
C ASN A 241 -8.46 -6.37 2.08
N LEU A 242 -9.61 -6.95 2.46
CA LEU A 242 -9.70 -8.39 2.73
C LEU A 242 -9.20 -9.20 1.53
N THR A 243 -9.59 -8.85 0.31
CA THR A 243 -9.12 -9.53 -0.90
C THR A 243 -7.69 -9.17 -1.22
N MET A 244 -7.34 -7.88 -1.24
CA MET A 244 -6.01 -7.44 -1.69
C MET A 244 -4.88 -7.97 -0.81
N TYR A 245 -4.98 -7.81 0.51
CA TYR A 245 -3.95 -8.34 1.42
C TYR A 245 -4.01 -9.86 1.53
N GLY A 246 -5.19 -10.46 1.42
CA GLY A 246 -5.32 -11.91 1.32
C GLY A 246 -4.55 -12.46 0.12
N TRP A 247 -4.82 -11.93 -1.04
CA TRP A 247 -4.13 -12.32 -2.28
C TRP A 247 -2.61 -12.07 -2.19
N LEU A 248 -2.20 -10.89 -1.76
CA LEU A 248 -0.81 -10.48 -1.65
C LEU A 248 -0.01 -11.40 -0.71
N ASN A 249 -0.62 -11.81 0.40
CA ASN A 249 0.05 -12.60 1.43
C ASN A 249 0.04 -14.11 1.15
N TRP A 250 -1.04 -14.63 0.55
CA TRP A 250 -1.20 -16.07 0.35
C TRP A 250 -0.84 -16.55 -1.05
N LEU A 251 -0.68 -15.65 -2.04
CA LEU A 251 -0.31 -16.01 -3.41
C LEU A 251 0.99 -16.82 -3.50
N PRO A 252 2.13 -16.42 -2.87
CA PRO A 252 3.35 -17.21 -2.97
C PRO A 252 3.19 -18.63 -2.42
N THR A 253 2.51 -18.77 -1.27
CA THR A 253 2.22 -20.08 -0.67
C THR A 253 1.35 -20.93 -1.59
N TYR A 254 0.32 -20.34 -2.22
CA TYR A 254 -0.54 -21.03 -3.17
C TYR A 254 0.24 -21.53 -4.40
N LEU A 255 1.13 -20.71 -4.95
CA LEU A 255 1.98 -21.11 -6.08
C LEU A 255 2.95 -22.24 -5.72
N LEU A 256 3.51 -22.22 -4.52
CA LEU A 256 4.42 -23.26 -4.04
C LEU A 256 3.69 -24.57 -3.65
N GLU A 257 2.63 -24.45 -2.84
CA GLU A 257 1.97 -25.61 -2.22
C GLU A 257 0.92 -26.26 -3.13
N VAL A 258 0.14 -25.46 -3.87
CA VAL A 258 -0.95 -25.95 -4.72
C VAL A 258 -0.49 -26.15 -6.16
N LYS A 259 0.11 -25.12 -6.77
CA LYS A 259 0.59 -25.21 -8.16
C LYS A 259 1.94 -25.91 -8.28
N LYS A 260 2.58 -26.26 -7.15
CA LYS A 260 3.85 -27.02 -7.07
C LYS A 260 4.99 -26.40 -7.90
N LEU A 261 5.02 -25.08 -7.98
CA LEU A 261 6.08 -24.37 -8.68
C LEU A 261 7.40 -24.38 -7.86
N SER A 262 8.54 -24.36 -8.55
CA SER A 262 9.82 -24.12 -7.91
C SER A 262 9.88 -22.70 -7.34
N LEU A 263 10.77 -22.46 -6.37
CA LEU A 263 10.99 -21.13 -5.78
C LEU A 263 11.26 -20.06 -6.84
N THR A 264 12.13 -20.36 -7.81
CA THR A 264 12.49 -19.45 -8.90
C THR A 264 11.26 -19.11 -9.76
N LYS A 265 10.47 -20.12 -10.15
CA LYS A 265 9.24 -19.89 -10.91
C LYS A 265 8.21 -19.13 -10.09
N THR A 266 8.07 -19.42 -8.80
CA THR A 266 7.15 -18.70 -7.89
C THR A 266 7.55 -17.23 -7.77
N GLY A 267 8.83 -16.93 -7.62
CA GLY A 267 9.31 -15.55 -7.58
C GLY A 267 9.06 -14.79 -8.88
N LEU A 268 9.39 -15.38 -10.02
CA LEU A 268 9.19 -14.76 -11.32
C LEU A 268 7.70 -14.57 -11.64
N LEU A 269 6.92 -15.65 -11.55
CA LEU A 269 5.50 -15.61 -11.89
C LEU A 269 4.68 -14.87 -10.85
N GLY A 270 5.07 -14.92 -9.57
CA GLY A 270 4.45 -14.14 -8.50
C GLY A 270 4.70 -12.63 -8.59
N ALA A 271 5.78 -12.20 -9.26
CA ALA A 271 6.07 -10.79 -9.49
C ALA A 271 5.18 -10.16 -10.58
N LEU A 272 4.84 -10.92 -11.63
CA LEU A 272 4.12 -10.42 -12.80
C LEU A 272 2.79 -9.74 -12.48
N PRO A 273 1.89 -10.30 -11.66
CA PRO A 273 0.61 -9.67 -11.35
C PRO A 273 0.76 -8.29 -10.71
N PHE A 274 1.82 -8.07 -9.92
CA PHE A 274 2.09 -6.78 -9.29
C PHE A 274 2.64 -5.76 -10.28
N LEU A 275 3.46 -6.17 -11.24
CA LEU A 275 3.92 -5.31 -12.33
C LEU A 275 2.76 -4.83 -13.19
N PHE A 276 1.88 -5.76 -13.62
CA PHE A 276 0.65 -5.40 -14.32
C PHE A 276 -0.30 -4.56 -13.46
N GLY A 277 -0.35 -4.84 -12.16
CA GLY A 277 -1.07 -4.04 -11.18
C GLY A 277 -0.58 -2.59 -11.11
N GLY A 278 0.74 -2.37 -11.15
CA GLY A 278 1.32 -1.04 -11.21
C GLY A 278 0.85 -0.24 -12.43
N ILE A 279 0.77 -0.88 -13.59
CA ILE A 279 0.21 -0.28 -14.80
C ILE A 279 -1.28 0.06 -14.59
N GLY A 280 -2.06 -0.88 -14.06
CA GLY A 280 -3.49 -0.68 -13.76
C GLY A 280 -3.74 0.50 -12.81
N CYS A 281 -2.98 0.58 -11.72
CA CYS A 281 -3.08 1.67 -10.74
C CYS A 281 -2.74 3.03 -11.37
N THR A 282 -1.71 3.09 -12.20
CA THR A 282 -1.30 4.33 -12.89
C THR A 282 -2.37 4.80 -13.88
N LEU A 283 -2.98 3.87 -14.60
CA LEU A 283 -4.03 4.18 -15.57
C LEU A 283 -5.38 4.51 -14.90
N ALA A 284 -5.59 4.11 -13.64
CA ALA A 284 -6.87 4.28 -12.95
C ALA A 284 -7.37 5.72 -12.95
N GLY A 285 -6.50 6.69 -12.66
CA GLY A 285 -6.85 8.10 -12.67
C GLY A 285 -7.28 8.59 -14.05
N TYR A 286 -6.49 8.26 -15.08
CA TYR A 286 -6.80 8.65 -16.46
C TYR A 286 -8.12 8.05 -16.95
N VAL A 287 -8.32 6.75 -16.76
CA VAL A 287 -9.55 6.02 -17.14
C VAL A 287 -10.76 6.57 -16.38
N SER A 288 -10.61 6.80 -15.07
CA SER A 288 -11.64 7.38 -14.21
C SER A 288 -12.09 8.76 -14.67
N ASP A 289 -11.13 9.63 -15.01
CA ASP A 289 -11.44 11.02 -15.37
C ASP A 289 -11.90 11.18 -16.83
N ARG A 290 -11.43 10.32 -17.75
CA ARG A 290 -11.75 10.40 -19.17
C ARG A 290 -13.07 9.73 -19.53
N TRP A 291 -13.32 8.53 -18.97
CA TRP A 291 -14.45 7.69 -19.40
C TRP A 291 -15.52 7.49 -18.32
N PHE A 292 -15.16 7.65 -17.04
CA PHE A 292 -16.07 7.38 -15.91
C PHE A 292 -16.33 8.61 -15.03
N ARG A 293 -16.14 9.82 -15.56
CA ARG A 293 -16.41 11.06 -14.82
C ARG A 293 -17.87 11.13 -14.38
N GLY A 294 -18.12 11.17 -13.05
CA GLY A 294 -19.47 11.11 -12.46
C GLY A 294 -20.11 9.72 -12.48
N ARG A 295 -19.34 8.68 -12.86
CA ARG A 295 -19.76 7.28 -12.88
C ARG A 295 -18.64 6.34 -12.40
N ARG A 296 -17.78 6.80 -11.50
CA ARG A 296 -16.57 6.09 -11.06
C ARG A 296 -16.89 4.78 -10.36
N LYS A 297 -18.03 4.69 -9.68
CA LYS A 297 -18.50 3.46 -9.04
C LYS A 297 -18.62 2.29 -10.03
N TYR A 298 -18.98 2.54 -11.28
CA TYR A 298 -19.09 1.49 -12.30
C TYR A 298 -17.72 1.01 -12.76
N LEU A 299 -16.71 1.89 -12.80
CA LEU A 299 -15.32 1.48 -13.04
C LEU A 299 -14.84 0.55 -11.93
N VAL A 300 -15.03 0.95 -10.66
CA VAL A 300 -14.62 0.14 -9.50
C VAL A 300 -15.34 -1.20 -9.51
N PHE A 301 -16.67 -1.20 -9.68
CA PHE A 301 -17.47 -2.41 -9.77
C PHE A 301 -17.01 -3.33 -10.90
N GLY A 302 -16.86 -2.82 -12.12
CA GLY A 302 -16.42 -3.61 -13.29
C GLY A 302 -15.04 -4.22 -13.10
N CYS A 303 -14.08 -3.44 -12.59
CA CYS A 303 -12.74 -3.93 -12.29
C CYS A 303 -12.75 -5.01 -11.20
N GLN A 304 -13.56 -4.87 -10.16
CA GLN A 304 -13.67 -5.88 -9.10
C GLN A 304 -14.35 -7.14 -9.60
N ALA A 305 -15.42 -7.03 -10.38
CA ALA A 305 -16.15 -8.17 -10.92
C ALA A 305 -15.30 -8.97 -11.91
N LEU A 306 -14.68 -8.30 -12.90
CA LEU A 306 -13.81 -8.95 -13.88
C LEU A 306 -12.52 -9.48 -13.25
N GLY A 307 -11.89 -8.70 -12.34
CA GLY A 307 -10.70 -9.12 -11.62
C GLY A 307 -10.97 -10.34 -10.74
N GLY A 308 -12.14 -10.38 -10.07
CA GLY A 308 -12.61 -11.55 -9.32
C GLY A 308 -12.83 -12.77 -10.22
N GLY A 309 -13.44 -12.58 -11.38
CA GLY A 309 -13.60 -13.66 -12.38
C GLY A 309 -12.25 -14.23 -12.81
N CYS A 310 -11.24 -13.38 -13.05
CA CYS A 310 -9.90 -13.81 -13.39
C CYS A 310 -9.20 -14.53 -12.22
N LEU A 311 -9.39 -14.08 -10.95
CA LEU A 311 -8.90 -14.82 -9.78
C LEU A 311 -9.58 -16.17 -9.62
N TYR A 312 -10.87 -16.29 -9.92
CA TYR A 312 -11.55 -17.58 -9.93
C TYR A 312 -10.96 -18.51 -10.98
N LEU A 313 -10.81 -18.04 -12.22
CA LEU A 313 -10.18 -18.80 -13.30
C LEU A 313 -8.77 -19.27 -12.93
N PHE A 314 -7.98 -18.42 -12.25
CA PHE A 314 -6.66 -18.80 -11.74
C PHE A 314 -6.71 -20.04 -10.84
N THR A 315 -7.74 -20.19 -10.00
CA THR A 315 -7.87 -21.37 -9.13
C THR A 315 -8.28 -22.62 -9.89
N GLN A 316 -9.05 -22.50 -10.97
CA GLN A 316 -9.59 -23.63 -11.73
C GLN A 316 -8.63 -24.18 -12.80
N ILE A 317 -7.80 -23.32 -13.39
CA ILE A 317 -6.90 -23.68 -14.49
C ILE A 317 -5.61 -24.27 -13.93
N ASN A 318 -5.17 -25.40 -14.49
CA ASN A 318 -3.91 -26.06 -14.08
C ASN A 318 -2.74 -25.72 -15.00
N ASP A 319 -2.99 -25.39 -16.28
CA ASP A 319 -1.93 -25.03 -17.21
C ASP A 319 -1.25 -23.70 -16.83
N PRO A 320 0.09 -23.66 -16.78
CA PRO A 320 0.85 -22.49 -16.29
C PRO A 320 0.54 -21.20 -17.06
N LEU A 321 0.52 -21.23 -18.38
CA LEU A 321 0.35 -20.02 -19.18
C LEU A 321 -1.04 -19.38 -19.03
N PRO A 322 -2.17 -20.09 -19.19
CA PRO A 322 -3.50 -19.50 -19.00
C PRO A 322 -3.73 -18.98 -17.58
N TYR A 323 -3.34 -19.72 -16.53
CA TYR A 323 -3.56 -19.21 -15.17
C TYR A 323 -2.70 -17.99 -14.85
N MET A 324 -1.50 -17.88 -15.42
CA MET A 324 -0.67 -16.70 -15.27
C MET A 324 -1.24 -15.48 -15.99
N ILE A 325 -1.80 -15.66 -17.18
CA ILE A 325 -2.52 -14.59 -17.89
C ILE A 325 -3.69 -14.10 -17.03
N ALA A 326 -4.52 -15.02 -16.52
CA ALA A 326 -5.63 -14.68 -15.63
C ALA A 326 -5.15 -13.89 -14.39
N GLN A 327 -4.03 -14.30 -13.80
CA GLN A 327 -3.42 -13.66 -12.65
C GLN A 327 -2.93 -12.22 -12.96
N CYS A 328 -2.30 -12.03 -14.12
CA CYS A 328 -1.84 -10.70 -14.57
C CYS A 328 -3.01 -9.76 -14.84
N ILE A 329 -4.07 -10.26 -15.49
CA ILE A 329 -5.30 -9.50 -15.73
C ILE A 329 -5.99 -9.16 -14.40
N ALA A 330 -6.07 -10.11 -13.45
CA ALA A 330 -6.60 -9.87 -12.13
C ALA A 330 -5.80 -8.76 -11.42
N GLY A 331 -4.47 -8.84 -11.43
CA GLY A 331 -3.58 -7.82 -10.88
C GLY A 331 -3.85 -6.44 -11.47
N PHE A 332 -3.86 -6.34 -12.79
CA PHE A 332 -4.15 -5.09 -13.49
C PHE A 332 -5.50 -4.49 -13.06
N LEU A 333 -6.57 -5.29 -13.08
CA LEU A 333 -7.93 -4.83 -12.76
C LEU A 333 -8.10 -4.48 -11.28
N LEU A 334 -7.58 -5.30 -10.37
CA LEU A 334 -7.71 -5.06 -8.94
C LEU A 334 -6.93 -3.81 -8.51
N PHE A 335 -5.71 -3.61 -8.99
CA PHE A 335 -4.97 -2.37 -8.70
C PHE A 335 -5.58 -1.14 -9.39
N MET A 336 -6.20 -1.30 -10.57
CA MET A 336 -7.00 -0.24 -11.17
C MET A 336 -8.21 0.11 -10.29
N ALA A 337 -8.91 -0.89 -9.73
CA ALA A 337 -9.98 -0.66 -8.76
C ALA A 337 -9.45 0.08 -7.51
N ALA A 338 -8.28 -0.29 -6.98
CA ALA A 338 -7.64 0.42 -5.87
C ALA A 338 -7.43 1.91 -6.18
N GLY A 339 -6.80 2.20 -7.31
CA GLY A 339 -6.59 3.59 -7.74
C GLY A 339 -7.90 4.37 -7.87
N ALA A 340 -8.93 3.76 -8.44
CA ALA A 340 -10.25 4.37 -8.59
C ALA A 340 -10.98 4.56 -7.24
N ILE A 341 -10.88 3.61 -6.29
CA ILE A 341 -11.44 3.73 -4.92
C ILE A 341 -10.88 4.98 -4.23
N TRP A 342 -9.58 5.24 -4.36
CA TRP A 342 -8.93 6.41 -3.74
C TRP A 342 -9.30 7.75 -4.40
N THR A 343 -9.98 7.75 -5.57
CA THR A 343 -10.55 8.98 -6.14
C THR A 343 -11.91 9.34 -5.54
N LEU A 344 -12.64 8.39 -4.95
CA LEU A 344 -13.97 8.61 -4.37
C LEU A 344 -13.97 9.53 -3.15
N PRO A 345 -13.03 9.43 -2.20
CA PRO A 345 -12.93 10.40 -1.10
C PRO A 345 -12.77 11.83 -1.58
N MET A 346 -12.05 12.05 -2.69
CA MET A 346 -11.82 13.40 -3.23
C MET A 346 -13.11 14.10 -3.68
N ILE A 347 -14.19 13.34 -3.91
CA ILE A 347 -15.49 13.85 -4.34
C ILE A 347 -16.47 13.92 -3.16
N LEU A 348 -16.41 12.92 -2.27
CA LEU A 348 -17.41 12.71 -1.22
C LEU A 348 -17.02 13.34 0.13
N VAL A 349 -15.74 13.65 0.32
CA VAL A 349 -15.22 14.26 1.55
C VAL A 349 -14.92 15.74 1.31
N PRO A 350 -15.39 16.66 2.17
CA PRO A 350 -15.05 18.06 2.06
C PRO A 350 -13.53 18.28 2.09
N PRO A 351 -12.97 19.20 1.27
CA PRO A 351 -11.50 19.41 1.18
C PRO A 351 -10.82 19.65 2.54
N LYS A 352 -11.50 20.34 3.46
CA LYS A 352 -11.00 20.65 4.83
C LYS A 352 -10.87 19.42 5.72
N LEU A 353 -11.65 18.36 5.46
CA LEU A 353 -11.65 17.10 6.22
C LEU A 353 -10.98 15.96 5.45
N MET A 354 -10.37 16.25 4.29
CA MET A 354 -9.78 15.24 3.43
C MET A 354 -8.72 14.38 4.16
N GLY A 355 -7.86 15.00 4.96
CA GLY A 355 -6.85 14.27 5.73
C GLY A 355 -7.46 13.30 6.75
N SER A 356 -8.40 13.80 7.57
CA SER A 356 -9.08 12.98 8.58
C SER A 356 -9.98 11.92 7.94
N GLY A 357 -10.68 12.28 6.85
CA GLY A 357 -11.55 11.36 6.12
C GLY A 357 -10.77 10.24 5.45
N SER A 358 -9.68 10.56 4.75
CA SER A 358 -8.80 9.56 4.15
C SER A 358 -8.15 8.67 5.19
N GLY A 359 -7.74 9.24 6.34
CA GLY A 359 -7.21 8.48 7.47
C GLY A 359 -8.24 7.48 8.02
N PHE A 360 -9.48 7.91 8.22
CA PHE A 360 -10.57 7.05 8.68
C PHE A 360 -10.85 5.90 7.70
N ILE A 361 -10.93 6.20 6.40
CA ILE A 361 -11.13 5.19 5.35
C ILE A 361 -9.96 4.20 5.33
N ASN A 362 -8.73 4.71 5.43
CA ASN A 362 -7.52 3.86 5.46
C ASN A 362 -7.51 2.93 6.68
N THR A 363 -8.02 3.39 7.84
CA THR A 363 -8.17 2.54 9.03
C THR A 363 -9.06 1.33 8.72
N GLY A 364 -10.16 1.51 7.98
CA GLY A 364 -10.98 0.40 7.49
C GLY A 364 -10.15 -0.59 6.68
N GLY A 365 -9.32 -0.09 5.77
CA GLY A 365 -8.41 -0.93 4.98
C GLY A 365 -7.41 -1.72 5.82
N GLN A 366 -6.83 -1.13 6.86
CA GLN A 366 -5.89 -1.83 7.75
C GLN A 366 -6.58 -2.88 8.62
N ILE A 367 -7.80 -2.61 9.08
CA ILE A 367 -8.63 -3.61 9.77
C ILE A 367 -8.93 -4.78 8.82
N GLY A 368 -9.23 -4.51 7.54
CA GLY A 368 -9.36 -5.54 6.51
C GLY A 368 -8.09 -6.39 6.39
N GLY A 369 -6.92 -5.76 6.32
CA GLY A 369 -5.62 -6.44 6.29
C GLY A 369 -5.35 -7.31 7.53
N PHE A 370 -5.73 -6.82 8.71
CA PHE A 370 -5.64 -7.60 9.95
C PHE A 370 -6.56 -8.82 9.93
N LEU A 371 -7.81 -8.63 9.59
CA LEU A 371 -8.83 -9.70 9.63
C LEU A 371 -8.59 -10.76 8.56
N THR A 372 -8.15 -10.36 7.36
CA THR A 372 -8.09 -11.27 6.20
C THR A 372 -7.20 -12.48 6.46
N ASN A 373 -6.01 -12.27 7.04
CA ASN A 373 -5.06 -13.37 7.24
C ASN A 373 -5.56 -14.37 8.28
N ILE A 374 -6.21 -13.89 9.36
CA ILE A 374 -6.83 -14.76 10.36
C ILE A 374 -7.98 -15.55 9.74
N LEU A 375 -8.88 -14.88 9.00
CA LEU A 375 -10.05 -15.51 8.41
C LEU A 375 -9.64 -16.53 7.35
N ILE A 376 -8.72 -16.19 6.45
CA ILE A 376 -8.21 -17.11 5.43
C ILE A 376 -7.51 -18.29 6.07
N GLY A 377 -6.63 -18.04 7.07
CA GLY A 377 -5.95 -19.12 7.77
C GLY A 377 -6.90 -20.12 8.44
N LYS A 378 -7.99 -19.63 9.06
CA LYS A 378 -9.06 -20.45 9.64
C LYS A 378 -9.83 -21.21 8.56
N VAL A 379 -10.25 -20.54 7.48
CA VAL A 379 -11.00 -21.19 6.38
C VAL A 379 -10.18 -22.32 5.77
N ILE A 380 -8.88 -22.11 5.52
CA ILE A 380 -7.98 -23.14 5.02
C ILE A 380 -7.88 -24.32 6.02
N ALA A 381 -7.71 -24.03 7.32
CA ALA A 381 -7.58 -25.07 8.35
C ALA A 381 -8.87 -25.89 8.50
N TRP A 382 -10.04 -25.26 8.47
CA TRP A 382 -11.34 -25.96 8.57
C TRP A 382 -11.65 -26.84 7.37
N ASN A 383 -11.10 -26.50 6.19
CA ASN A 383 -11.29 -27.26 4.96
C ASN A 383 -10.11 -28.21 4.65
N GLY A 384 -9.52 -28.81 5.66
CA GLY A 384 -8.49 -29.83 5.47
C GLY A 384 -7.17 -29.34 4.90
N ASN A 385 -6.83 -28.08 5.15
CA ASN A 385 -5.66 -27.35 4.59
C ASN A 385 -5.73 -27.13 3.07
N ASP A 386 -6.95 -27.05 2.50
CA ASP A 386 -7.13 -26.66 1.11
C ASP A 386 -6.98 -25.14 0.94
N TYR A 387 -5.89 -24.72 0.32
CA TYR A 387 -5.60 -23.32 0.04
C TYR A 387 -6.55 -22.69 -0.98
N ALA A 388 -7.21 -23.47 -1.84
CA ALA A 388 -8.17 -22.95 -2.81
C ALA A 388 -9.38 -22.33 -2.10
N THR A 389 -9.80 -22.88 -0.96
CA THR A 389 -10.91 -22.33 -0.16
C THR A 389 -10.61 -20.94 0.36
N GLY A 390 -9.34 -20.62 0.68
CA GLY A 390 -8.90 -19.28 1.03
C GLY A 390 -9.10 -18.27 -0.12
N PHE A 391 -8.83 -18.68 -1.36
CA PHE A 391 -9.10 -17.84 -2.54
C PHE A 391 -10.60 -17.67 -2.78
N HIS A 392 -11.42 -18.70 -2.60
CA HIS A 392 -12.88 -18.59 -2.69
C HIS A 392 -13.45 -17.62 -1.63
N PHE A 393 -12.90 -17.61 -0.41
CA PHE A 393 -13.27 -16.63 0.60
C PHE A 393 -12.95 -15.19 0.13
N MET A 394 -11.76 -14.96 -0.43
CA MET A 394 -11.38 -13.65 -1.00
C MET A 394 -12.33 -13.21 -2.12
N LEU A 395 -12.76 -14.15 -2.98
CA LEU A 395 -13.74 -13.88 -4.05
C LEU A 395 -15.09 -13.45 -3.47
N GLY A 396 -15.56 -14.13 -2.42
CA GLY A 396 -16.78 -13.73 -1.71
C GLY A 396 -16.68 -12.31 -1.14
N ALA A 397 -15.55 -11.98 -0.50
CA ALA A 397 -15.29 -10.64 0.00
C ALA A 397 -15.27 -9.61 -1.15
N LEU A 398 -14.66 -9.93 -2.28
CA LEU A 398 -14.61 -9.04 -3.44
C LEU A 398 -16.00 -8.75 -4.03
N VAL A 399 -16.87 -9.76 -4.09
CA VAL A 399 -18.28 -9.59 -4.51
C VAL A 399 -18.99 -8.63 -3.55
N VAL A 400 -18.81 -8.80 -2.24
CA VAL A 400 -19.39 -7.89 -1.24
C VAL A 400 -18.85 -6.46 -1.43
N ALA A 401 -17.56 -6.28 -1.64
CA ALA A 401 -16.95 -4.98 -1.90
C ALA A 401 -17.53 -4.31 -3.16
N ALA A 402 -17.69 -5.08 -4.23
CA ALA A 402 -18.28 -4.61 -5.50
C ALA A 402 -19.74 -4.15 -5.32
N LEU A 403 -20.53 -4.92 -4.58
CA LEU A 403 -21.93 -4.58 -4.29
C LEU A 403 -22.03 -3.34 -3.38
N LEU A 404 -21.17 -3.22 -2.36
CA LEU A 404 -21.11 -2.05 -1.49
C LEU A 404 -20.80 -0.77 -2.28
N VAL A 405 -19.90 -0.84 -3.25
CA VAL A 405 -19.58 0.29 -4.14
C VAL A 405 -20.79 0.64 -5.01
N LEU A 406 -21.41 -0.35 -5.63
CA LEU A 406 -22.51 -0.13 -6.57
C LEU A 406 -23.74 0.47 -5.91
N VAL A 407 -24.12 -0.05 -4.74
CA VAL A 407 -25.34 0.32 -4.03
C VAL A 407 -25.11 1.50 -3.09
N GLY A 408 -23.97 1.50 -2.37
CA GLY A 408 -23.69 2.44 -1.30
C GLY A 408 -23.22 3.81 -1.79
N ILE A 409 -22.57 3.89 -2.96
CA ILE A 409 -22.02 5.15 -3.47
C ILE A 409 -23.03 5.82 -4.40
N ARG A 410 -23.49 7.02 -3.98
CA ARG A 410 -24.32 7.90 -4.79
C ARG A 410 -23.46 9.01 -5.37
N GLU A 411 -23.08 8.89 -6.63
CA GLU A 411 -22.40 9.94 -7.38
C GLU A 411 -23.43 10.88 -8.00
N GLN A 412 -23.18 12.18 -7.91
CA GLN A 412 -23.96 13.16 -8.68
C GLN A 412 -23.40 13.19 -10.12
N PRO A 413 -24.26 13.24 -11.15
CA PRO A 413 -23.78 13.43 -12.52
C PRO A 413 -22.90 14.67 -12.60
N ALA A 414 -21.76 14.56 -13.29
CA ALA A 414 -20.92 15.71 -13.53
C ALA A 414 -21.74 16.82 -14.23
N PRO A 415 -21.65 18.09 -13.79
CA PRO A 415 -22.30 19.18 -14.51
C PRO A 415 -21.82 19.15 -15.97
N ALA A 416 -22.75 19.35 -16.89
CA ALA A 416 -22.44 19.41 -18.32
C ALA A 416 -21.31 20.42 -18.57
N PRO A 417 -20.35 20.14 -19.46
CA PRO A 417 -19.28 21.07 -19.79
C PRO A 417 -19.92 22.40 -20.20
N LYS A 418 -19.53 23.50 -19.55
CA LYS A 418 -19.97 24.84 -19.98
C LYS A 418 -19.62 24.98 -21.45
N PRO A 419 -20.56 25.43 -22.31
CA PRO A 419 -20.26 25.68 -23.69
C PRO A 419 -19.06 26.64 -23.77
N SER A 420 -18.10 26.28 -24.60
CA SER A 420 -16.96 27.14 -24.91
C SER A 420 -17.48 28.51 -25.30
N PRO A 421 -16.96 29.62 -24.76
CA PRO A 421 -17.37 30.95 -25.24
C PRO A 421 -17.16 30.97 -26.75
N ALA A 422 -18.20 31.34 -27.49
CA ALA A 422 -18.14 31.50 -28.92
C ALA A 422 -16.99 32.46 -29.25
N PRO A 423 -16.18 32.18 -30.32
CA PRO A 423 -15.12 33.08 -30.72
C PRO A 423 -15.75 34.44 -31.00
N ALA A 424 -15.25 35.46 -30.30
CA ALA A 424 -15.66 36.83 -30.56
C ALA A 424 -15.37 37.13 -32.05
N LEU A 425 -16.43 37.29 -32.83
CA LEU A 425 -16.32 37.77 -34.22
C LEU A 425 -15.79 39.20 -34.14
N SER A 426 -14.50 39.37 -34.48
CA SER A 426 -13.84 40.65 -34.74
C SER A 426 -13.99 41.03 -36.18
#